data_2c1823e3413a27a4b628f0a376d3aa8c
#
_entry.id   2c1823e3413a27a4b628f0a376d3aa8c
#
_cell.length_a   1.000
_cell.length_b   1.000
_cell.length_c   1.000
_cell.angle_alpha   90.00
_cell.angle_beta   90.00
_cell.angle_gamma   90.00
#
_symmetry.space_group_name_H-M   'P 1'
#
loop_
_entity.id
_entity.type
_entity.pdbx_description
1 polymer ?
#
loop_
_entity_poly.entity_id
_entity_poly.type
_entity_poly.pdbx_seq_one_letter_code
_entity_poly.pdbx_strand_id
1 'polypeptide(L)'
;VATATLQLLDRALGATTPGFADLAWEVTLNSGERVNVIEQVNHAGDIAYGAALMAGGPLALLATNEFRAADVSGVSISVNLKANQQVATLAEAILEAEEVAAGDAAHVHLRLQPFREQAQVRTVTVPLPDDVAGPLTLLIRGGSVPRDTGDLDLDEEEINPPRTFGELLQALRER
;
A
#
# COMPACT_ATOMS: atom_id res chain seq x y z
N VAL A 1 -12.49 9.83 -14.59
CA VAL A 1 -11.12 9.31 -14.51
C VAL A 1 -11.12 7.82 -14.73
N ALA A 2 -11.70 6.98 -13.86
CA ALA A 2 -11.67 5.52 -13.94
C ALA A 2 -12.04 4.97 -15.34
N THR A 3 -13.15 5.44 -15.94
CA THR A 3 -13.60 5.00 -17.26
C THR A 3 -12.58 5.31 -18.37
N ALA A 4 -12.01 6.52 -18.35
CA ALA A 4 -11.00 6.90 -19.34
C ALA A 4 -9.72 6.08 -19.17
N THR A 5 -9.29 5.86 -17.92
CA THR A 5 -8.14 5.00 -17.61
C THR A 5 -8.38 3.58 -18.09
N LEU A 6 -9.55 2.98 -17.80
CA LEU A 6 -9.89 1.63 -18.25
C LEU A 6 -9.81 1.52 -19.78
N GLN A 7 -10.42 2.45 -20.52
CA GLN A 7 -10.40 2.43 -21.98
C GLN A 7 -8.99 2.52 -22.57
N LEU A 8 -8.12 3.31 -21.95
CA LEU A 8 -6.72 3.43 -22.39
C LEU A 8 -5.94 2.14 -22.10
N LEU A 9 -6.15 1.54 -20.92
CA LEU A 9 -5.46 0.32 -20.50
C LEU A 9 -5.93 -0.89 -21.32
N ASP A 10 -7.24 -1.05 -21.53
CA ASP A 10 -7.78 -2.11 -22.37
C ASP A 10 -7.22 -2.04 -23.80
N ARG A 11 -7.11 -0.83 -24.34
CA ARG A 11 -6.53 -0.62 -25.66
C ARG A 11 -5.03 -0.95 -25.70
N ALA A 12 -4.30 -0.67 -24.63
CA ALA A 12 -2.87 -0.94 -24.54
C ALA A 12 -2.57 -2.43 -24.36
N LEU A 13 -3.37 -3.14 -23.56
CA LEU A 13 -3.18 -4.56 -23.29
C LEU A 13 -3.78 -5.46 -24.38
N GLY A 14 -4.86 -5.03 -25.01
CA GLY A 14 -5.56 -5.79 -26.06
C GLY A 14 -6.23 -7.07 -25.59
N ALA A 15 -6.12 -7.46 -24.34
CA ALA A 15 -6.76 -8.62 -23.74
C ALA A 15 -6.84 -8.49 -22.23
N THR A 16 -7.86 -9.11 -21.64
CA THR A 16 -7.98 -9.30 -20.19
C THR A 16 -6.84 -10.18 -19.69
N THR A 17 -6.03 -9.68 -18.76
CA THR A 17 -4.90 -10.42 -18.24
C THR A 17 -4.68 -10.14 -16.75
N PRO A 18 -4.34 -11.16 -15.96
CA PRO A 18 -3.86 -10.93 -14.60
C PRO A 18 -2.53 -10.18 -14.64
N GLY A 19 -2.25 -9.41 -13.61
CA GLY A 19 -1.01 -8.66 -13.57
C GLY A 19 -0.86 -7.76 -12.36
N PHE A 20 0.11 -6.89 -12.48
CA PHE A 20 0.51 -5.90 -11.49
C PHE A 20 0.58 -4.52 -12.15
N ALA A 21 0.21 -3.48 -11.43
CA ALA A 21 0.29 -2.10 -11.88
C ALA A 21 0.90 -1.21 -10.80
N ASP A 22 1.87 -0.39 -11.20
CA ASP A 22 2.29 0.78 -10.44
C ASP A 22 1.51 1.99 -10.95
N LEU A 23 0.79 2.67 -10.06
CA LEU A 23 0.05 3.89 -10.36
C LEU A 23 0.75 5.06 -9.67
N ALA A 24 0.96 6.15 -10.40
CA ALA A 24 1.46 7.39 -9.85
C ALA A 24 0.56 8.55 -10.26
N TRP A 25 0.09 9.32 -9.29
CA TRP A 25 -0.68 10.54 -9.50
C TRP A 25 0.15 11.77 -9.17
N GLU A 26 0.02 12.79 -10.00
CA GLU A 26 0.37 14.15 -9.68
C GLU A 26 -0.90 14.99 -9.76
N VAL A 27 -1.38 15.47 -8.62
CA VAL A 27 -2.56 16.33 -8.52
C VAL A 27 -2.10 17.74 -8.18
N THR A 28 -2.47 18.72 -9.00
CA THR A 28 -2.18 20.13 -8.76
C THR A 28 -3.46 20.85 -8.37
N LEU A 29 -3.42 21.58 -7.27
CA LEU A 29 -4.53 22.44 -6.80
C LEU A 29 -4.37 23.86 -7.33
N ASN A 30 -5.47 24.61 -7.42
CA ASN A 30 -5.45 26.05 -7.78
C ASN A 30 -4.62 26.92 -6.80
N SER A 31 -4.43 26.42 -5.56
CA SER A 31 -3.53 27.05 -4.59
C SER A 31 -2.05 26.95 -4.97
N GLY A 32 -1.71 26.13 -5.98
CA GLY A 32 -0.32 25.79 -6.34
C GLY A 32 0.25 24.59 -5.59
N GLU A 33 -0.47 24.05 -4.64
CA GLU A 33 -0.06 22.83 -3.93
C GLU A 33 -0.08 21.64 -4.88
N ARG A 34 0.90 20.72 -4.70
CA ARG A 34 1.00 19.46 -5.45
C ARG A 34 0.95 18.27 -4.50
N VAL A 35 0.21 17.26 -4.88
CA VAL A 35 0.10 15.99 -4.18
C VAL A 35 0.53 14.89 -5.11
N ASN A 36 1.56 14.15 -4.74
CA ASN A 36 2.03 12.96 -5.44
C ASN A 36 1.59 11.74 -4.62
N VAL A 37 0.95 10.79 -5.27
CA VAL A 37 0.50 9.53 -4.67
C VAL A 37 1.05 8.39 -5.51
N ILE A 38 1.57 7.35 -4.86
CA ILE A 38 2.05 6.13 -5.53
C ILE A 38 1.34 4.95 -4.90
N GLU A 39 0.64 4.18 -5.71
CA GLU A 39 -0.03 2.96 -5.27
C GLU A 39 0.32 1.79 -6.16
N GLN A 40 0.25 0.60 -5.59
CA GLN A 40 0.49 -0.66 -6.28
C GLN A 40 -0.78 -1.49 -6.25
N VAL A 41 -1.14 -2.02 -7.39
CA VAL A 41 -2.31 -2.87 -7.55
C VAL A 41 -1.90 -4.21 -8.16
N ASN A 42 -2.40 -5.29 -7.59
CA ASN A 42 -2.32 -6.60 -8.18
C ASN A 42 -3.73 -7.15 -8.40
N HIS A 43 -4.00 -7.68 -9.57
CA HIS A 43 -5.30 -8.21 -9.90
C HIS A 43 -5.18 -9.58 -10.58
N ALA A 44 -5.87 -10.59 -10.00
CA ALA A 44 -5.78 -11.99 -10.45
C ALA A 44 -6.53 -12.27 -11.77
N GLY A 45 -7.46 -11.40 -12.15
CA GLY A 45 -8.25 -11.54 -13.37
C GLY A 45 -7.87 -10.51 -14.43
N ASP A 46 -8.19 -9.24 -14.20
CA ASP A 46 -8.00 -8.14 -15.14
C ASP A 46 -7.30 -6.94 -14.50
N ILE A 47 -6.02 -6.79 -14.78
CA ILE A 47 -5.22 -5.70 -14.20
C ILE A 47 -5.66 -4.32 -14.72
N ALA A 48 -6.18 -4.21 -15.95
CA ALA A 48 -6.69 -2.95 -16.47
C ALA A 48 -7.88 -2.47 -15.64
N TYR A 49 -8.80 -3.38 -15.32
CA TYR A 49 -9.94 -3.09 -14.44
C TYR A 49 -9.50 -2.72 -13.03
N GLY A 50 -8.59 -3.51 -12.43
CA GLY A 50 -8.05 -3.23 -11.10
C GLY A 50 -7.37 -1.87 -11.00
N ALA A 51 -6.50 -1.54 -11.95
CA ALA A 51 -5.82 -0.26 -12.03
C ALA A 51 -6.81 0.91 -12.27
N ALA A 52 -7.83 0.71 -13.10
CA ALA A 52 -8.83 1.74 -13.37
C ALA A 52 -9.70 2.06 -12.13
N LEU A 53 -10.05 1.06 -11.33
CA LEU A 53 -10.75 1.28 -10.06
C LEU A 53 -9.91 2.14 -9.10
N MET A 54 -8.64 1.80 -8.95
CA MET A 54 -7.72 2.53 -8.07
C MET A 54 -7.42 3.94 -8.59
N ALA A 55 -7.41 4.14 -9.91
CA ALA A 55 -7.11 5.44 -10.52
C ALA A 55 -8.03 6.59 -10.08
N GLY A 56 -9.23 6.30 -9.58
CA GLY A 56 -10.16 7.28 -9.04
C GLY A 56 -9.95 7.63 -7.56
N GLY A 57 -9.25 6.78 -6.80
CA GLY A 57 -9.20 6.86 -5.34
C GLY A 57 -8.73 8.20 -4.76
N PRO A 58 -7.53 8.69 -5.08
CA PRO A 58 -7.04 9.95 -4.55
C PRO A 58 -7.92 11.15 -4.89
N LEU A 59 -8.49 11.17 -6.09
CA LEU A 59 -9.39 12.24 -6.52
C LEU A 59 -10.75 12.18 -5.80
N ALA A 60 -11.25 10.97 -5.53
CA ALA A 60 -12.49 10.81 -4.77
C ALA A 60 -12.29 11.33 -3.33
N LEU A 61 -11.18 11.01 -2.67
CA LEU A 61 -10.86 11.52 -1.34
C LEU A 61 -10.76 13.05 -1.31
N LEU A 62 -10.14 13.67 -2.32
CA LEU A 62 -10.09 15.11 -2.44
C LEU A 62 -11.47 15.73 -2.72
N ALA A 63 -12.31 15.07 -3.51
CA ALA A 63 -13.65 15.58 -3.86
C ALA A 63 -14.66 15.45 -2.73
N THR A 64 -14.54 14.43 -1.88
CA THR A 64 -15.48 14.13 -0.79
C THR A 64 -15.00 14.60 0.58
N ASN A 65 -13.83 15.27 0.67
CA ASN A 65 -13.33 15.75 1.95
C ASN A 65 -14.26 16.79 2.57
N GLU A 66 -14.36 16.81 3.89
CA GLU A 66 -15.26 17.66 4.66
C GLU A 66 -14.61 19.00 5.09
N PHE A 67 -13.31 19.20 4.80
CA PHE A 67 -12.55 20.34 5.33
C PHE A 67 -12.70 21.61 4.48
N ARG A 68 -12.49 21.47 3.17
CA ARG A 68 -12.64 22.56 2.19
C ARG A 68 -12.77 22.04 0.77
N ALA A 69 -13.28 22.84 -0.13
CA ALA A 69 -13.25 22.51 -1.56
C ALA A 69 -11.81 22.32 -2.03
N ALA A 70 -11.54 21.18 -2.66
CA ALA A 70 -10.28 20.90 -3.32
C ALA A 70 -10.36 21.34 -4.77
N ASP A 71 -9.99 22.60 -5.04
CA ASP A 71 -9.99 23.15 -6.39
C ASP A 71 -8.82 22.57 -7.18
N VAL A 72 -9.08 21.46 -7.89
CA VAL A 72 -8.10 20.78 -8.71
C VAL A 72 -7.94 21.47 -10.04
N SER A 73 -6.72 21.93 -10.35
CA SER A 73 -6.36 22.57 -11.63
C SER A 73 -5.74 21.63 -12.63
N GLY A 74 -5.13 20.54 -12.18
CA GLY A 74 -4.50 19.54 -13.04
C GLY A 74 -4.37 18.18 -12.39
N VAL A 75 -4.47 17.13 -13.22
CA VAL A 75 -4.25 15.74 -12.81
C VAL A 75 -3.43 15.04 -13.88
N SER A 76 -2.33 14.42 -13.48
CA SER A 76 -1.56 13.47 -14.29
C SER A 76 -1.60 12.10 -13.62
N ILE A 77 -1.84 11.06 -14.39
CA ILE A 77 -1.84 9.68 -13.91
C ILE A 77 -0.94 8.87 -14.82
N SER A 78 0.11 8.29 -14.25
CA SER A 78 0.96 7.31 -14.91
C SER A 78 0.63 5.92 -14.43
N VAL A 79 0.48 4.98 -15.34
CA VAL A 79 0.22 3.57 -15.04
C VAL A 79 1.27 2.71 -15.72
N ASN A 80 2.05 1.98 -14.94
CA ASN A 80 3.02 1.01 -15.43
C ASN A 80 2.48 -0.40 -15.20
N LEU A 81 2.11 -1.08 -16.29
CA LEU A 81 1.51 -2.41 -16.25
C LEU A 81 2.54 -3.51 -16.47
N LYS A 82 2.44 -4.55 -15.69
CA LYS A 82 3.21 -5.78 -15.83
C LYS A 82 2.25 -6.98 -15.90
N ALA A 83 2.31 -7.73 -16.98
CA ALA A 83 1.45 -8.90 -17.24
C ALA A 83 1.73 -10.12 -16.35
N ASN A 84 2.52 -9.98 -15.29
CA ASN A 84 2.83 -11.02 -14.32
C ASN A 84 2.41 -10.59 -12.93
N GLN A 85 1.74 -11.46 -12.20
CA GLN A 85 1.45 -11.21 -10.80
C GLN A 85 2.75 -11.23 -9.99
N GLN A 86 3.09 -10.10 -9.36
CA GLN A 86 4.24 -9.98 -8.46
C GLN A 86 3.75 -10.01 -7.01
N VAL A 87 3.13 -11.11 -6.64
CA VAL A 87 2.63 -11.33 -5.27
C VAL A 87 3.23 -12.60 -4.68
N ALA A 88 3.44 -12.56 -3.40
CA ALA A 88 3.77 -13.73 -2.60
C ALA A 88 2.84 -13.80 -1.40
N THR A 89 2.39 -14.99 -1.06
CA THR A 89 1.68 -15.24 0.20
C THR A 89 2.72 -15.49 1.29
N LEU A 90 2.57 -14.82 2.43
CA LEU A 90 3.31 -15.15 3.65
C LEU A 90 2.71 -16.45 4.20
N ALA A 91 3.42 -17.56 4.00
CA ALA A 91 2.97 -18.88 4.43
C ALA A 91 3.35 -19.17 5.89
N GLU A 92 4.46 -18.61 6.36
CA GLU A 92 4.98 -18.86 7.70
C GLU A 92 5.93 -17.74 8.11
N ALA A 93 5.97 -17.43 9.41
CA ALA A 93 6.95 -16.55 10.02
C ALA A 93 7.50 -17.23 11.29
N ILE A 94 8.79 -17.40 11.36
CA ILE A 94 9.48 -18.07 12.48
C ILE A 94 10.50 -17.10 13.06
N LEU A 95 10.39 -16.83 14.35
CA LEU A 95 11.38 -16.06 15.09
C LEU A 95 12.59 -16.99 15.36
N GLU A 96 13.80 -16.52 15.09
CA GLU A 96 15.03 -17.29 15.25
C GLU A 96 15.35 -17.58 16.74
N ALA A 97 15.05 -16.62 17.62
CA ALA A 97 15.22 -16.75 19.06
C ALA A 97 14.02 -16.13 19.79
N GLU A 98 13.51 -16.83 20.81
CA GLU A 98 12.40 -16.35 21.63
C GLU A 98 12.80 -15.21 22.58
N GLU A 99 14.09 -15.13 22.93
CA GLU A 99 14.65 -14.09 23.80
C GLU A 99 15.74 -13.34 23.03
N VAL A 100 15.60 -12.01 22.99
CA VAL A 100 16.56 -11.09 22.34
C VAL A 100 16.84 -9.96 23.31
N ALA A 101 18.11 -9.59 23.47
CA ALA A 101 18.47 -8.49 24.37
C ALA A 101 17.98 -7.13 23.82
N ALA A 102 17.65 -6.19 24.72
CA ALA A 102 17.33 -4.82 24.34
C ALA A 102 18.52 -4.20 23.58
N GLY A 103 18.24 -3.46 22.51
CA GLY A 103 19.26 -2.88 21.62
C GLY A 103 19.80 -3.83 20.55
N ASP A 104 19.56 -5.13 20.69
CA ASP A 104 19.92 -6.11 19.65
C ASP A 104 18.85 -6.18 18.54
N ALA A 105 19.02 -7.09 17.62
CA ALA A 105 18.08 -7.28 16.51
C ALA A 105 17.42 -8.67 16.57
N ALA A 106 16.11 -8.70 16.43
CA ALA A 106 15.36 -9.93 16.22
C ALA A 106 15.44 -10.35 14.75
N HIS A 107 15.72 -11.64 14.50
CA HIS A 107 15.73 -12.21 13.15
C HIS A 107 14.49 -13.07 12.95
N VAL A 108 13.75 -12.79 11.88
CA VAL A 108 12.53 -13.51 11.52
C VAL A 108 12.71 -14.16 10.16
N HIS A 109 12.52 -15.46 10.10
CA HIS A 109 12.50 -16.23 8.86
C HIS A 109 11.09 -16.26 8.30
N LEU A 110 10.91 -15.60 7.16
CA LEU A 110 9.63 -15.53 6.44
C LEU A 110 9.65 -16.55 5.30
N ARG A 111 8.72 -17.48 5.33
CA ARG A 111 8.47 -18.37 4.20
C ARG A 111 7.43 -17.74 3.28
N LEU A 112 7.89 -17.30 2.12
CA LEU A 112 7.08 -16.67 1.10
C LEU A 112 6.78 -17.67 -0.02
N GLN A 113 5.51 -17.73 -0.43
CA GLN A 113 5.07 -18.50 -1.59
C GLN A 113 4.72 -17.52 -2.73
N PRO A 114 5.65 -17.24 -3.67
CA PRO A 114 5.36 -16.42 -4.82
C PRO A 114 4.33 -17.11 -5.74
N PHE A 115 3.59 -16.31 -6.49
CA PHE A 115 2.55 -16.83 -7.38
C PHE A 115 3.17 -17.70 -8.49
N ARG A 116 2.78 -18.98 -8.52
CA ARG A 116 3.26 -20.01 -9.47
C ARG A 116 4.76 -20.26 -9.46
N GLU A 117 5.45 -19.89 -8.40
CA GLU A 117 6.90 -20.13 -8.21
C GLU A 117 7.15 -21.01 -6.98
N GLN A 118 8.40 -21.41 -6.79
CA GLN A 118 8.80 -22.17 -5.60
C GLN A 118 8.83 -21.27 -4.36
N ALA A 119 8.47 -21.84 -3.21
CA ALA A 119 8.57 -21.15 -1.93
C ALA A 119 10.01 -20.67 -1.67
N GLN A 120 10.13 -19.48 -1.12
CA GLN A 120 11.40 -18.83 -0.78
C GLN A 120 11.41 -18.49 0.70
N VAL A 121 12.58 -18.61 1.33
CA VAL A 121 12.80 -18.13 2.70
C VAL A 121 13.55 -16.80 2.63
N ARG A 122 13.05 -15.81 3.38
CA ARG A 122 13.69 -14.51 3.55
C ARG A 122 13.87 -14.24 5.03
N THR A 123 15.04 -13.77 5.42
CA THR A 123 15.28 -13.30 6.78
C THR A 123 15.11 -11.79 6.83
N VAL A 124 14.27 -11.35 7.76
CA VAL A 124 14.07 -9.93 8.08
C VAL A 124 14.70 -9.69 9.43
N THR A 125 15.47 -8.60 9.53
CA THR A 125 16.11 -8.17 10.77
C THR A 125 15.35 -6.96 11.30
N VAL A 126 14.85 -7.08 12.53
CA VAL A 126 14.07 -6.04 13.20
C VAL A 126 14.89 -5.52 14.38
N PRO A 127 15.40 -4.28 14.32
CA PRO A 127 16.13 -3.71 15.45
C PRO A 127 15.17 -3.49 16.63
N LEU A 128 15.58 -3.88 17.81
CA LEU A 128 14.83 -3.63 19.04
C LEU A 128 15.33 -2.34 19.71
N PRO A 129 14.44 -1.53 20.31
CA PRO A 129 14.85 -0.36 21.08
C PRO A 129 15.69 -0.75 22.31
N ASP A 130 16.61 0.13 22.69
CA ASP A 130 17.52 -0.10 23.84
C ASP A 130 16.81 -0.05 25.20
N ASP A 131 15.66 0.62 25.26
CA ASP A 131 14.89 0.91 26.47
C ASP A 131 13.71 -0.04 26.73
N VAL A 132 13.57 -1.08 25.90
CA VAL A 132 12.45 -2.02 25.99
C VAL A 132 12.82 -3.20 26.88
N ALA A 133 11.95 -3.51 27.84
CA ALA A 133 12.05 -4.69 28.69
C ALA A 133 10.68 -5.39 28.82
N GLY A 134 10.66 -6.70 28.71
CA GLY A 134 9.47 -7.53 28.82
C GLY A 134 8.99 -8.12 27.49
N PRO A 135 7.81 -8.71 27.45
CA PRO A 135 7.30 -9.36 26.25
C PRO A 135 6.95 -8.33 25.18
N LEU A 136 7.41 -8.57 23.95
CA LEU A 136 7.09 -7.78 22.76
C LEU A 136 6.27 -8.63 21.79
N THR A 137 5.31 -7.99 21.14
CA THR A 137 4.56 -8.61 20.04
C THR A 137 5.06 -8.07 18.71
N LEU A 138 5.59 -8.95 17.85
CA LEU A 138 5.98 -8.60 16.50
C LEU A 138 4.86 -8.96 15.52
N LEU A 139 4.22 -7.95 14.95
CA LEU A 139 3.18 -8.13 13.94
C LEU A 139 3.78 -8.12 12.53
N ILE A 140 3.63 -9.23 11.82
CA ILE A 140 4.09 -9.37 10.43
C ILE A 140 2.87 -9.57 9.53
N ARG A 141 2.72 -8.69 8.56
CA ARG A 141 1.58 -8.74 7.62
C ARG A 141 2.00 -8.39 6.20
N GLY A 142 1.24 -8.88 5.23
CA GLY A 142 1.39 -8.50 3.83
C GLY A 142 0.84 -7.09 3.55
N GLY A 143 1.36 -6.42 2.52
CA GLY A 143 0.93 -5.07 2.16
C GLY A 143 -0.52 -4.94 1.69
N SER A 144 -1.17 -6.05 1.30
CA SER A 144 -2.58 -6.08 0.91
C SER A 144 -3.57 -6.26 2.08
N VAL A 145 -3.07 -6.50 3.28
CA VAL A 145 -3.93 -6.65 4.47
C VAL A 145 -4.21 -5.27 5.03
N PRO A 146 -5.50 -4.88 5.18
CA PRO A 146 -5.85 -3.62 5.84
C PRO A 146 -5.18 -3.51 7.21
N ARG A 147 -4.87 -2.30 7.62
CA ARG A 147 -4.27 -2.04 8.95
C ARG A 147 -5.25 -2.26 10.10
N ASP A 148 -6.51 -2.62 9.79
CA ASP A 148 -7.49 -2.92 10.81
C ASP A 148 -7.06 -4.19 11.58
N THR A 149 -6.59 -3.97 12.79
CA THR A 149 -6.06 -4.99 13.71
C THR A 149 -7.10 -5.38 14.75
N GLY A 150 -8.38 -5.30 14.41
CA GLY A 150 -9.52 -5.43 15.30
C GLY A 150 -9.57 -6.59 16.30
N ASP A 151 -8.60 -7.51 16.29
CA ASP A 151 -8.51 -8.63 17.23
C ASP A 151 -7.20 -8.64 18.06
N LEU A 152 -6.31 -7.69 17.86
CA LEU A 152 -5.15 -7.54 18.72
C LEU A 152 -5.35 -6.26 19.53
N ASP A 153 -5.43 -6.39 20.87
CA ASP A 153 -5.28 -5.27 21.83
C ASP A 153 -3.85 -4.67 21.73
N LEU A 154 -3.43 -4.39 20.53
CA LEU A 154 -2.31 -3.48 20.30
C LEU A 154 -2.91 -2.10 20.53
N ASP A 155 -2.40 -1.39 21.54
CA ASP A 155 -2.68 0.03 21.68
C ASP A 155 -2.72 0.62 20.26
N GLU A 156 -3.93 0.91 19.79
CA GLU A 156 -4.15 1.56 18.52
C GLU A 156 -3.27 2.81 18.57
N GLU A 157 -2.11 2.78 17.91
CA GLU A 157 -1.63 4.02 17.36
C GLU A 157 -2.82 4.48 16.52
N GLU A 158 -3.65 5.29 17.13
CA GLU A 158 -4.87 5.82 16.56
C GLU A 158 -4.51 6.22 15.15
N ILE A 159 -5.03 5.48 14.16
CA ILE A 159 -5.09 6.02 12.79
C ILE A 159 -6.06 7.20 12.95
N ASN A 160 -5.48 8.29 13.43
CA ASN A 160 -6.21 9.51 13.66
C ASN A 160 -6.66 9.95 12.27
N PRO A 161 -7.94 9.85 11.93
CA PRO A 161 -8.39 10.33 10.63
C PRO A 161 -7.95 11.78 10.50
N PRO A 162 -7.55 12.22 9.31
CA PRO A 162 -7.14 13.60 9.11
C PRO A 162 -8.22 14.54 9.62
N ARG A 163 -7.83 15.50 10.42
CA ARG A 163 -8.72 16.52 11.04
C ARG A 163 -8.68 17.84 10.31
N THR A 164 -7.73 17.98 9.40
CA THR A 164 -7.54 19.18 8.58
C THR A 164 -7.25 18.80 7.14
N PHE A 165 -7.48 19.73 6.22
CA PHE A 165 -7.13 19.53 4.81
C PHE A 165 -5.61 19.31 4.60
N GLY A 166 -4.78 19.97 5.41
CA GLY A 166 -3.32 19.76 5.37
C GLY A 166 -2.93 18.34 5.75
N GLU A 167 -3.51 17.80 6.81
CA GLU A 167 -3.30 16.40 7.22
C GLU A 167 -3.83 15.40 6.17
N LEU A 168 -4.96 15.69 5.52
CA LEU A 168 -5.45 14.89 4.41
C LEU A 168 -4.46 14.84 3.25
N LEU A 169 -3.88 15.99 2.86
CA LEU A 169 -2.87 16.04 1.81
C LEU A 169 -1.59 15.30 2.21
N GLN A 170 -1.20 15.37 3.48
CA GLN A 170 -0.06 14.60 4.00
C GLN A 170 -0.34 13.11 3.97
N ALA A 171 -1.48 12.65 4.47
CA ALA A 171 -1.88 11.25 4.43
C ALA A 171 -1.97 10.69 3.00
N LEU A 172 -2.34 11.52 2.02
CA LEU A 172 -2.30 11.14 0.61
C LEU A 172 -0.87 10.98 0.06
N ARG A 173 0.11 11.78 0.54
CA ARG A 173 1.51 11.68 0.11
C ARG A 173 2.25 10.49 0.72
N GLU A 174 1.79 10.01 1.86
CA GLU A 174 2.38 8.91 2.62
C GLU A 174 1.78 7.52 2.26
N ARG A 175 0.84 7.49 1.32
CA ARG A 175 0.27 6.26 0.75
C ARG A 175 1.21 5.59 -0.23
#